data_0fdb11db43161d2db7f6e1012e602ddc
#
_entry.id   0fdb11db43161d2db7f6e1012e602ddc
#
_cell.length_a   1.000
_cell.length_b   1.000
_cell.length_c   1.000
_cell.angle_alpha   90.00
_cell.angle_beta   90.00
_cell.angle_gamma   90.00
#
_symmetry.space_group_name_H-M   'P 1'
#
loop_
_entity.id
_entity.type
_entity.pdbx_description
1 polymer ?
#
loop_
_entity_poly.entity_id
_entity_poly.type
_entity_poly.pdbx_seq_one_letter_code
_entity_poly.pdbx_strand_id
1 'polypeptide(L)' 'MIFLRKMNGERFVLNPDLIEMVSENPDTTILLTNGKHLIVRETMDEVVEKIREERRNIVRELLGGAGPS' A
#
# COMPACT_ATOMS: atom_id res chain seq x y z
N MET A 1 -1.20 2.96 6.90
CA MET A 1 -2.07 1.89 6.32
C MET A 1 -2.60 2.30 4.98
N ILE A 2 -2.63 1.38 4.05
CA ILE A 2 -3.21 1.63 2.74
C ILE A 2 -4.41 0.73 2.52
N PHE A 3 -5.40 1.21 1.77
CA PHE A 3 -6.60 0.45 1.45
C PHE A 3 -6.42 -0.22 0.09
N LEU A 4 -6.69 -1.51 0.04
CA LEU A 4 -6.59 -2.30 -1.18
C LEU A 4 -7.83 -3.18 -1.30
N ARG A 5 -8.03 -3.79 -2.46
CA ARG A 5 -9.15 -4.70 -2.70
C ARG A 5 -8.63 -6.03 -3.20
N LYS A 6 -9.17 -7.10 -2.63
CA LYS A 6 -8.92 -8.44 -3.13
C LYS A 6 -9.60 -8.60 -4.49
N MET A 7 -9.26 -9.67 -5.18
CA MET A 7 -9.86 -9.92 -6.50
C MET A 7 -11.38 -10.07 -6.44
N ASN A 8 -11.92 -10.54 -5.32
CA ASN A 8 -13.35 -10.64 -5.14
C ASN A 8 -14.02 -9.31 -4.77
N GLY A 9 -13.25 -8.24 -4.69
CA GLY A 9 -13.76 -6.91 -4.35
C GLY A 9 -13.74 -6.57 -2.87
N GLU A 10 -13.41 -7.51 -2.02
CA GLU A 10 -13.38 -7.27 -0.58
C GLU A 10 -12.26 -6.29 -0.24
N ARG A 11 -12.60 -5.24 0.52
CA ARG A 11 -11.63 -4.23 0.92
C ARG A 11 -10.87 -4.69 2.15
N PHE A 12 -9.60 -4.30 2.22
CA PHE A 12 -8.79 -4.55 3.41
C PHE A 12 -7.74 -3.45 3.54
N VAL A 13 -7.15 -3.36 4.72
CA VAL A 13 -6.06 -2.42 4.96
C VAL A 13 -4.78 -3.21 5.15
N LEU A 14 -3.69 -2.64 4.69
CA LEU A 14 -2.38 -3.28 4.76
C LEU A 14 -1.36 -2.27 5.27
N ASN A 15 -0.51 -2.71 6.17
CA ASN A 15 0.63 -1.91 6.59
C ASN A 15 1.68 -1.98 5.49
N PRO A 16 1.98 -0.86 4.82
CA PRO A 16 2.93 -0.90 3.71
C PRO A 16 4.34 -1.27 4.11
N ASP A 17 4.68 -1.15 5.39
CA ASP A 17 6.01 -1.55 5.87
C ASP A 17 6.21 -3.07 5.79
N LEU A 18 5.14 -3.82 5.64
CA LEU A 18 5.22 -5.28 5.49
C LEU A 18 5.42 -5.71 4.04
N ILE A 19 5.43 -4.77 3.11
CA ILE A 19 5.57 -5.08 1.69
C ILE A 19 7.05 -5.18 1.34
N GLU A 20 7.44 -6.32 0.76
CA GLU A 20 8.79 -6.52 0.30
C GLU A 20 8.90 -6.23 -1.21
N MET A 21 7.91 -6.65 -1.97
CA MET A 21 7.95 -6.50 -3.42
C MET A 21 6.54 -6.42 -3.98
N VAL A 22 6.35 -5.61 -5.01
CA VAL A 22 5.11 -5.54 -5.76
C VAL A 22 5.43 -5.87 -7.21
N SER A 23 4.67 -6.78 -7.80
CA SER A 23 4.84 -7.15 -9.20
C SER A 23 3.47 -7.23 -9.87
N GLU A 24 3.46 -7.19 -11.19
CA GLU A 24 2.21 -7.22 -11.94
C GLU A 24 2.42 -8.10 -13.18
N ASN A 25 2.12 -9.41 -13.03
CA ASN A 25 2.29 -10.32 -14.15
C ASN A 25 1.65 -11.67 -13.82
N PRO A 26 0.40 -11.95 -14.19
CA PRO A 26 -0.52 -11.03 -14.89
C PRO A 26 -1.25 -10.08 -13.98
N ASP A 27 -1.42 -10.43 -12.70
CA ASP A 27 -2.15 -9.61 -11.74
C ASP A 27 -1.19 -9.00 -10.74
N THR A 28 -1.62 -7.88 -10.13
CA THR A 28 -0.81 -7.22 -9.11
C THR A 28 -0.66 -8.16 -7.91
N THR A 29 0.57 -8.53 -7.62
CA THR A 29 0.90 -9.43 -6.53
C THR A 29 1.83 -8.72 -5.56
N ILE A 30 1.47 -8.75 -4.29
CA ILE A 30 2.25 -8.13 -3.22
C ILE A 30 2.90 -9.23 -2.41
N LEU A 31 4.23 -9.21 -2.34
CA LEU A 31 4.97 -10.14 -1.50
C LEU A 31 5.23 -9.46 -0.17
N LEU A 32 4.81 -10.11 0.89
CA LEU A 32 4.99 -9.60 2.25
C LEU A 32 6.27 -10.15 2.86
N THR A 33 6.75 -9.47 3.90
CA THR A 33 8.00 -9.85 4.56
C THR A 33 7.94 -11.22 5.20
N ASN A 34 6.75 -11.74 5.47
CA ASN A 34 6.59 -13.10 6.02
C ASN A 34 6.53 -14.16 4.91
N GLY A 35 6.74 -13.79 3.67
CA GLY A 35 6.74 -14.71 2.54
C GLY A 35 5.39 -14.94 1.90
N LYS A 36 4.33 -14.38 2.47
CA LYS A 36 2.99 -14.55 1.89
C LYS A 36 2.79 -13.62 0.71
N HIS A 37 1.94 -14.05 -0.22
CA HIS A 37 1.58 -13.26 -1.40
C HIS A 37 0.12 -12.86 -1.32
N LEU A 38 -0.16 -11.62 -1.72
CA LEU A 38 -1.53 -11.11 -1.82
C LEU A 38 -1.76 -10.66 -3.25
N ILE A 39 -2.90 -11.05 -3.83
CA ILE A 39 -3.28 -10.59 -5.16
C ILE A 39 -4.38 -9.55 -4.98
N VAL A 40 -4.19 -8.38 -5.59
CA VAL A 40 -5.10 -7.25 -5.41
C VAL A 40 -5.59 -6.73 -6.76
N ARG A 41 -6.70 -6.00 -6.73
CA ARG A 41 -7.29 -5.41 -7.93
C ARG A 41 -6.57 -4.16 -8.40
N GLU A 42 -5.96 -3.43 -7.48
CA GLU A 42 -5.25 -2.22 -7.83
C GLU A 42 -4.10 -2.53 -8.76
N THR A 43 -3.78 -1.61 -9.66
CA THR A 43 -2.60 -1.78 -10.50
C THR A 43 -1.35 -1.58 -9.66
N MET A 44 -0.21 -2.04 -10.16
CA MET A 44 1.05 -1.84 -9.48
C MET A 44 1.31 -0.35 -9.23
N ASP A 45 1.01 0.49 -10.22
CA ASP A 45 1.20 1.92 -10.09
C ASP A 45 0.31 2.51 -9.01
N GLU A 46 -0.93 2.03 -8.90
CA GLU A 46 -1.84 2.48 -7.85
C GLU A 46 -1.32 2.10 -6.47
N VAL A 47 -0.79 0.88 -6.33
CA VAL A 47 -0.24 0.44 -5.05
C VAL A 47 0.95 1.30 -4.66
N VAL A 48 1.85 1.56 -5.61
CA VAL A 48 3.03 2.38 -5.36
C VAL A 48 2.63 3.79 -4.95
N GLU A 49 1.62 4.35 -5.62
CA GLU A 49 1.16 5.70 -5.29
C GLU A 49 0.54 5.76 -3.90
N LYS A 50 -0.22 4.74 -3.52
CA LYS A 50 -0.80 4.67 -2.17
C LYS A 50 0.28 4.63 -1.10
N ILE A 51 1.35 3.87 -1.34
CA ILE A 51 2.48 3.79 -0.42
C ILE A 51 3.16 5.15 -0.31
N ARG A 52 3.35 5.82 -1.45
CA ARG A 52 4.01 7.12 -1.49
C ARG A 52 3.21 8.16 -0.72
N GLU A 53 1.90 8.16 -0.89
CA GLU A 53 1.04 9.10 -0.18
C GLU A 53 1.05 8.85 1.33
N GLU A 54 1.05 7.58 1.74
CA GLU A 54 1.09 7.24 3.15
C GLU A 54 2.38 7.77 3.78
N ARG A 55 3.51 7.59 3.11
CA ARG A 55 4.79 8.08 3.61
C ARG A 55 4.84 9.60 3.66
N ARG A 56 4.25 10.25 2.67
CA ARG A 56 4.20 11.71 2.63
C ARG A 56 3.42 12.25 3.82
N ASN A 57 2.30 11.63 4.14
CA ASN A 57 1.48 12.04 5.26
C ASN A 57 2.20 11.86 6.59
N ILE A 58 2.91 10.75 6.75
CA ILE A 58 3.67 10.50 7.97
C ILE A 58 4.76 11.54 8.14
N VAL A 59 5.51 11.84 7.10
CA VAL A 59 6.57 12.85 7.15
C VAL A 59 6.00 14.21 7.52
N ARG A 60 4.86 14.55 6.93
CA ARG A 60 4.22 15.83 7.21
C ARG A 60 3.84 15.95 8.68
N GLU A 61 3.33 14.87 9.27
CA GLU A 61 2.98 14.86 10.67
C GLU A 61 4.20 14.99 11.57
N LEU A 62 5.27 14.28 11.22
CA LEU A 62 6.50 14.30 12.01
C LEU A 62 7.15 15.68 12.00
N LEU A 63 7.03 16.40 10.90
CA LEU A 63 7.60 17.74 10.80
C LEU A 63 6.70 18.80 11.40
N GLY A 64 5.55 18.41 11.94
CA GLY A 64 4.64 19.36 12.53
C GLY A 64 3.89 20.19 11.53
N GLY A 65 4.01 19.86 10.27
CA GLY A 65 3.36 20.61 9.24
C GLY A 65 1.90 20.31 9.13
N ALA A 66 1.49 19.40 9.88
CA ALA A 66 0.13 19.01 9.81
C ALA A 66 -0.78 20.00 10.44
N GLY A 67 -0.27 20.67 11.21
CA GLY A 67 -1.15 21.50 11.72
C GLY A 67 -1.30 22.55 11.24
N PRO A 68 -1.95 23.14 11.34
CA PRO A 68 -2.69 23.55 11.93
C PRO A 68 -3.68 23.27 11.70
N SER A 69 -3.79 22.97 11.65
CA SER A 69 -4.77 22.65 11.33
C SER A 69 -5.63 22.96 11.87
#